data_25de945e882f720ac8fe2b1ef97e3f3f
#
_entry.id   25de945e882f720ac8fe2b1ef97e3f3f
#
_cell.length_a   1.000
_cell.length_b   1.000
_cell.length_c   1.000
_cell.angle_alpha   90.00
_cell.angle_beta   90.00
_cell.angle_gamma   90.00
#
_symmetry.space_group_name_H-M   'P 1'
#
loop_
_entity.id
_entity.type
_entity.pdbx_description
1 polymer ?
#
loop_
_entity_poly.entity_id
_entity_poly.type
_entity_poly.pdbx_seq_one_letter_code
_entity_poly.pdbx_strand_id
1 'polypeptide(L)'
;MRRNGTTSTPIASATLTAVLGGVSIAASLSAHAAEGMWVPQQLSEISGPLKTAGLKLTPKQLSDLTGDPLGAVVALGGCTASFVSPQGLVTTNHHCAYGAIQLNSTAEKNLIKDGFNAATQAEELTAGPNARVFVLDRIEDVTPQVRQAIMAAPDALARSRARDTIEKRLVADCEAVPGYRCQFYSFAGGASYR
;
A
#
# COMPACT_ATOMS: atom_id res chain seq x y z
N MET A 1 -2.09 59.59 -79.19
CA MET A 1 -1.18 60.72 -78.90
C MET A 1 -0.55 60.52 -77.52
N ARG A 2 0.81 60.52 -77.46
CA ARG A 2 1.68 60.79 -76.30
C ARG A 2 1.54 59.89 -75.04
N ARG A 3 2.55 59.36 -74.45
CA ARG A 3 4.02 59.29 -74.37
C ARG A 3 4.32 58.63 -73.02
N ASN A 4 5.08 57.58 -73.08
CA ASN A 4 6.29 57.31 -72.25
C ASN A 4 6.36 57.83 -70.81
N GLY A 5 6.67 56.89 -69.92
CA GLY A 5 7.27 57.13 -68.63
C GLY A 5 7.74 55.85 -68.01
N THR A 6 8.93 55.44 -68.39
CA THR A 6 9.69 54.38 -67.70
C THR A 6 10.28 54.95 -66.44
N THR A 7 9.93 54.41 -65.29
CA THR A 7 10.66 54.64 -64.04
C THR A 7 11.12 53.30 -63.48
N SER A 8 12.41 53.09 -63.58
CA SER A 8 13.13 52.00 -62.95
C SER A 8 13.22 52.24 -61.47
N THR A 9 12.70 51.33 -60.69
CA THR A 9 12.90 51.31 -59.23
C THR A 9 13.95 50.25 -58.85
N PRO A 10 14.85 50.51 -57.92
CA PRO A 10 15.97 49.65 -57.61
C PRO A 10 15.52 48.43 -56.78
N ILE A 11 16.15 47.33 -57.08
CA ILE A 11 16.00 46.02 -56.39
C ILE A 11 16.62 46.21 -54.96
N ALA A 12 15.78 46.23 -53.95
CA ALA A 12 16.24 46.16 -52.57
C ALA A 12 16.58 44.66 -52.25
N SER A 13 17.88 44.44 -52.03
CA SER A 13 18.34 43.13 -51.47
C SER A 13 17.79 42.91 -50.10
N ALA A 14 16.85 42.03 -49.99
CA ALA A 14 16.39 41.54 -48.72
C ALA A 14 17.39 40.51 -48.19
N THR A 15 18.15 40.90 -47.21
CA THR A 15 19.01 39.99 -46.41
C THR A 15 18.08 39.12 -45.55
N LEU A 16 18.04 37.83 -45.91
CA LEU A 16 17.32 36.79 -45.20
C LEU A 16 18.09 36.42 -43.92
N THR A 17 17.73 37.03 -42.76
CA THR A 17 18.26 36.65 -41.47
C THR A 17 17.62 35.35 -41.04
N ALA A 18 18.37 34.25 -41.19
CA ALA A 18 17.95 32.97 -40.65
C ALA A 18 18.00 32.99 -39.12
N VAL A 19 16.85 33.16 -38.50
CA VAL A 19 16.67 32.93 -37.07
C VAL A 19 16.70 31.44 -36.81
N LEU A 20 17.84 30.91 -36.41
CA LEU A 20 18.00 29.59 -35.85
C LEU A 20 17.25 29.58 -34.51
N GLY A 21 15.96 29.27 -34.56
CA GLY A 21 15.14 28.92 -33.40
C GLY A 21 15.69 27.64 -32.78
N GLY A 22 16.53 27.78 -31.75
CA GLY A 22 16.93 26.65 -30.94
C GLY A 22 15.71 26.01 -30.31
N VAL A 23 15.27 24.88 -30.85
CA VAL A 23 14.30 24.00 -30.16
C VAL A 23 15.03 23.42 -28.96
N SER A 24 14.90 24.08 -27.81
CA SER A 24 15.23 23.47 -26.52
C SER A 24 14.29 22.27 -26.34
N ILE A 25 14.78 21.09 -26.68
CA ILE A 25 14.15 19.84 -26.22
C ILE A 25 14.41 19.84 -24.72
N ALA A 26 13.46 20.38 -23.97
CA ALA A 26 13.37 20.13 -22.54
C ALA A 26 13.19 18.61 -22.42
N ALA A 27 14.30 17.92 -22.12
CA ALA A 27 14.26 16.55 -21.67
C ALA A 27 13.33 16.55 -20.45
N SER A 28 12.10 16.12 -20.64
CA SER A 28 11.18 15.81 -19.57
C SER A 28 11.89 14.72 -18.78
N LEU A 29 12.62 15.11 -17.72
CA LEU A 29 12.98 14.19 -16.67
C LEU A 29 11.65 13.64 -16.18
N SER A 30 11.33 12.44 -16.62
CA SER A 30 10.25 11.69 -16.03
C SER A 30 10.59 11.61 -14.56
N ALA A 31 10.02 12.52 -13.76
CA ALA A 31 9.98 12.34 -12.34
C ALA A 31 9.21 11.01 -12.16
N HIS A 32 9.96 9.94 -11.94
CA HIS A 32 9.37 8.70 -11.48
C HIS A 32 8.81 9.05 -10.12
N ALA A 33 7.53 9.40 -10.12
CA ALA A 33 6.82 9.68 -8.89
C ALA A 33 6.97 8.43 -8.02
N ALA A 34 7.47 8.61 -6.81
CA ALA A 34 7.43 7.58 -5.77
C ALA A 34 5.97 7.34 -5.32
N GLU A 35 5.03 7.96 -6.01
CA GLU A 35 3.60 7.81 -5.81
C GLU A 35 3.15 6.44 -6.28
N GLY A 36 2.24 5.84 -5.53
CA GLY A 36 1.68 4.54 -5.83
C GLY A 36 1.35 3.77 -4.55
N MET A 37 0.63 2.67 -4.73
CA MET A 37 0.39 1.70 -3.66
C MET A 37 1.42 0.58 -3.77
N TRP A 38 2.51 0.73 -3.05
CA TRP A 38 3.61 -0.22 -3.03
C TRP A 38 3.39 -1.25 -1.94
N VAL A 39 3.44 -2.52 -2.30
CA VAL A 39 3.52 -3.58 -1.29
C VAL A 39 4.94 -3.66 -0.75
N PRO A 40 5.14 -4.06 0.51
CA PRO A 40 6.47 -4.06 1.14
C PRO A 40 7.55 -4.78 0.33
N GLN A 41 7.20 -5.87 -0.36
CA GLN A 41 8.13 -6.63 -1.20
C GLN A 41 8.67 -5.83 -2.41
N GLN A 42 7.96 -4.78 -2.83
CA GLN A 42 8.36 -3.90 -3.94
C GLN A 42 9.20 -2.70 -3.49
N LEU A 43 9.36 -2.46 -2.19
CA LEU A 43 10.07 -1.28 -1.67
C LEU A 43 11.55 -1.24 -2.11
N SER A 44 12.13 -2.36 -2.46
CA SER A 44 13.47 -2.40 -3.07
C SER A 44 13.54 -1.72 -4.43
N GLU A 45 12.45 -1.73 -5.21
CA GLU A 45 12.37 -1.14 -6.54
C GLU A 45 12.38 0.40 -6.49
N ILE A 46 11.85 0.96 -5.40
CA ILE A 46 11.81 2.41 -5.15
C ILE A 46 12.81 2.89 -4.11
N SER A 47 13.86 2.13 -3.86
CA SER A 47 14.88 2.45 -2.85
C SER A 47 15.56 3.81 -3.06
N GLY A 48 15.76 4.23 -4.31
CA GLY A 48 16.31 5.54 -4.65
C GLY A 48 15.43 6.69 -4.16
N PRO A 49 14.18 6.79 -4.62
CA PRO A 49 13.19 7.76 -4.12
C PRO A 49 13.03 7.76 -2.60
N LEU A 50 12.99 6.59 -1.97
CA LEU A 50 12.86 6.48 -0.51
C LEU A 50 14.07 7.09 0.23
N LYS A 51 15.29 6.84 -0.25
CA LYS A 51 16.50 7.47 0.31
C LYS A 51 16.49 8.99 0.14
N THR A 52 16.06 9.47 -1.03
CA THR A 52 15.92 10.91 -1.29
C THR A 52 14.91 11.56 -0.35
N ALA A 53 13.84 10.85 -0.01
CA ALA A 53 12.85 11.27 0.98
C ALA A 53 13.35 11.18 2.44
N GLY A 54 14.59 10.72 2.67
CA GLY A 54 15.22 10.68 3.99
C GLY A 54 15.10 9.34 4.71
N LEU A 55 14.67 8.27 4.04
CA LEU A 55 14.60 6.95 4.64
C LEU A 55 16.02 6.47 5.01
N LYS A 56 16.20 6.08 6.26
CA LYS A 56 17.44 5.52 6.80
C LYS A 56 17.45 3.98 6.86
N LEU A 57 16.27 3.36 6.87
CA LEU A 57 16.13 1.91 6.84
C LEU A 57 16.51 1.36 5.47
N THR A 58 17.02 0.15 5.43
CA THR A 58 17.27 -0.55 4.18
C THR A 58 15.97 -1.07 3.57
N PRO A 59 15.87 -1.17 2.24
CA PRO A 59 14.71 -1.78 1.60
C PRO A 59 14.42 -3.20 2.09
N LYS A 60 15.47 -3.96 2.45
CA LYS A 60 15.33 -5.30 3.03
C LYS A 60 14.60 -5.27 4.38
N GLN A 61 14.94 -4.32 5.25
CA GLN A 61 14.24 -4.17 6.55
C GLN A 61 12.76 -3.82 6.35
N LEU A 62 12.45 -3.01 5.33
CA LEU A 62 11.06 -2.63 5.02
C LEU A 62 10.27 -3.72 4.29
N SER A 63 10.93 -4.66 3.62
CA SER A 63 10.27 -5.79 2.96
C SER A 63 10.06 -6.98 3.88
N ASP A 64 10.75 -7.03 5.01
CA ASP A 64 10.60 -8.07 6.04
C ASP A 64 9.53 -7.63 7.06
N LEU A 65 8.31 -8.06 6.82
CA LEU A 65 7.16 -7.71 7.66
C LEU A 65 7.14 -8.46 9.00
N THR A 66 8.00 -9.45 9.19
CA THR A 66 8.15 -10.21 10.45
C THR A 66 9.33 -9.73 11.29
N GLY A 67 10.24 -8.96 10.67
CA GLY A 67 11.43 -8.39 11.30
C GLY A 67 11.23 -6.99 11.86
N ASP A 68 12.26 -6.47 12.53
CA ASP A 68 12.28 -5.11 13.05
C ASP A 68 12.43 -4.07 11.93
N PRO A 69 11.61 -2.99 11.89
CA PRO A 69 10.57 -2.62 12.86
C PRO A 69 9.15 -3.12 12.50
N LEU A 70 8.95 -3.74 11.34
CA LEU A 70 7.60 -4.03 10.81
C LEU A 70 6.89 -5.17 11.54
N GLY A 71 7.63 -6.09 12.16
CA GLY A 71 7.06 -7.14 12.99
C GLY A 71 6.32 -6.63 14.24
N ALA A 72 6.50 -5.34 14.60
CA ALA A 72 5.70 -4.70 15.65
C ALA A 72 4.26 -4.38 15.20
N VAL A 73 4.00 -4.34 13.89
CA VAL A 73 2.66 -4.04 13.34
C VAL A 73 1.78 -5.28 13.45
N VAL A 74 0.61 -5.12 14.04
CA VAL A 74 -0.32 -6.22 14.33
C VAL A 74 -1.75 -5.84 13.94
N ALA A 75 -2.62 -6.84 13.85
CA ALA A 75 -4.04 -6.64 13.56
C ALA A 75 -4.91 -7.00 14.77
N LEU A 76 -5.94 -6.18 15.00
CA LEU A 76 -6.92 -6.36 16.08
C LEU A 76 -8.29 -6.83 15.53
N GLY A 77 -8.28 -7.62 14.45
CA GLY A 77 -9.53 -8.15 13.87
C GLY A 77 -10.39 -7.13 13.11
N GLY A 78 -9.77 -6.11 12.52
CA GLY A 78 -10.43 -5.04 11.76
C GLY A 78 -9.72 -3.70 11.90
N CYS A 79 -8.76 -3.64 12.81
CA CYS A 79 -7.92 -2.47 13.04
C CYS A 79 -6.45 -2.86 12.97
N THR A 80 -5.63 -1.93 12.53
CA THR A 80 -4.18 -2.01 12.64
C THR A 80 -3.74 -1.43 13.99
N ALA A 81 -2.74 -2.05 14.58
CA ALA A 81 -2.10 -1.61 15.82
C ALA A 81 -0.60 -1.85 15.76
N SER A 82 0.12 -1.38 16.75
CA SER A 82 1.55 -1.65 16.88
C SER A 82 1.94 -1.88 18.33
N PHE A 83 2.80 -2.86 18.57
CA PHE A 83 3.53 -2.94 19.84
C PHE A 83 4.48 -1.76 19.96
N VAL A 84 4.47 -1.12 21.12
CA VAL A 84 5.33 0.03 21.43
C VAL A 84 6.16 -0.17 22.70
N SER A 85 6.07 -1.35 23.31
CA SER A 85 6.93 -1.73 24.42
C SER A 85 7.20 -3.25 24.46
N PRO A 86 8.31 -3.69 25.08
CA PRO A 86 8.59 -5.11 25.31
C PRO A 86 7.58 -5.80 26.24
N GLN A 87 6.80 -5.03 27.01
CA GLN A 87 5.78 -5.55 27.93
C GLN A 87 4.41 -5.72 27.24
N GLY A 88 4.33 -5.53 25.92
CA GLY A 88 3.11 -5.74 25.16
C GLY A 88 2.16 -4.54 25.12
N LEU A 89 2.62 -3.32 25.44
CA LEU A 89 1.80 -2.13 25.23
C LEU A 89 1.53 -1.94 23.75
N VAL A 90 0.25 -1.78 23.40
CA VAL A 90 -0.24 -1.63 22.04
C VAL A 90 -0.82 -0.25 21.82
N THR A 91 -0.44 0.40 20.72
CA THR A 91 -1.06 1.63 20.26
C THR A 91 -1.98 1.34 19.07
N THR A 92 -3.15 2.00 19.04
CA THR A 92 -4.12 1.90 17.96
C THR A 92 -5.00 3.16 17.94
N ASN A 93 -5.98 3.20 17.03
CA ASN A 93 -6.96 4.29 16.99
C ASN A 93 -8.03 4.14 18.08
N HIS A 94 -8.53 5.25 18.57
CA HIS A 94 -9.59 5.27 19.60
C HIS A 94 -10.81 4.42 19.23
N HIS A 95 -11.30 4.53 17.99
CA HIS A 95 -12.47 3.77 17.55
C HIS A 95 -12.27 2.25 17.61
N CYS A 96 -11.04 1.77 17.54
CA CYS A 96 -10.71 0.35 17.68
C CYS A 96 -10.89 -0.16 19.11
N ALA A 97 -10.69 0.71 20.10
CA ALA A 97 -10.86 0.41 21.50
C ALA A 97 -12.28 0.68 22.02
N TYR A 98 -13.14 1.32 21.21
CA TYR A 98 -14.45 1.79 21.65
C TYR A 98 -15.33 0.68 22.24
N GLY A 99 -15.33 -0.49 21.61
CA GLY A 99 -16.09 -1.64 22.12
C GLY A 99 -15.62 -2.14 23.49
N ALA A 100 -14.29 -2.11 23.74
CA ALA A 100 -13.72 -2.45 25.04
C ALA A 100 -14.08 -1.40 26.11
N ILE A 101 -14.04 -0.12 25.74
CA ILE A 101 -14.45 1.00 26.62
C ILE A 101 -15.93 0.85 27.00
N GLN A 102 -16.78 0.55 26.02
CA GLN A 102 -18.21 0.33 26.23
C GLN A 102 -18.47 -0.88 27.16
N LEU A 103 -17.77 -1.99 26.92
CA LEU A 103 -17.89 -3.21 27.72
C LEU A 103 -17.62 -2.96 29.21
N ASN A 104 -16.70 -2.07 29.51
CA ASN A 104 -16.27 -1.75 30.89
C ASN A 104 -16.98 -0.52 31.47
N SER A 105 -17.90 0.11 30.73
CA SER A 105 -18.68 1.25 31.21
C SER A 105 -19.92 0.77 31.96
N THR A 106 -20.23 1.46 33.08
CA THR A 106 -21.47 1.28 33.83
C THR A 106 -22.23 2.60 33.93
N ALA A 107 -23.43 2.58 34.54
CA ALA A 107 -24.21 3.79 34.76
C ALA A 107 -23.47 4.74 35.75
N GLU A 108 -22.77 4.17 36.71
CA GLU A 108 -22.03 4.92 37.75
C GLU A 108 -20.66 5.36 37.27
N LYS A 109 -20.04 4.60 36.36
CA LYS A 109 -18.72 4.87 35.79
C LYS A 109 -18.76 4.83 34.27
N ASN A 110 -19.06 5.96 33.67
CA ASN A 110 -19.21 6.08 32.23
C ASN A 110 -17.86 6.38 31.55
N LEU A 111 -17.10 5.33 31.21
CA LEU A 111 -15.78 5.47 30.61
C LEU A 111 -15.82 6.05 29.18
N ILE A 112 -16.99 5.99 28.50
CA ILE A 112 -17.16 6.65 27.20
C ILE A 112 -17.13 8.16 27.35
N LYS A 113 -17.78 8.68 28.41
CA LYS A 113 -17.85 10.11 28.71
C LYS A 113 -16.60 10.63 29.39
N ASP A 114 -16.14 9.89 30.41
CA ASP A 114 -15.13 10.36 31.35
C ASP A 114 -13.71 9.96 30.95
N GLY A 115 -13.60 9.06 29.98
CA GLY A 115 -12.32 8.47 29.57
C GLY A 115 -11.85 7.38 30.55
N PHE A 116 -10.73 6.76 30.19
CA PHE A 116 -10.07 5.75 31.01
C PHE A 116 -8.55 5.89 30.87
N ASN A 117 -7.88 5.85 32.00
CA ASN A 117 -6.42 5.78 32.07
C ASN A 117 -6.02 4.78 33.15
N ALA A 118 -5.18 3.80 32.81
CA ALA A 118 -4.52 2.90 33.71
C ALA A 118 -3.10 3.40 33.95
N ALA A 119 -2.74 3.69 35.18
CA ALA A 119 -1.37 4.10 35.52
C ALA A 119 -0.41 2.90 35.59
N THR A 120 -0.94 1.71 35.79
CA THR A 120 -0.20 0.45 35.85
C THR A 120 -0.91 -0.64 35.10
N GLN A 121 -0.17 -1.68 34.70
CA GLN A 121 -0.75 -2.84 34.02
C GLN A 121 -1.82 -3.56 34.85
N ALA A 122 -1.70 -3.53 36.19
CA ALA A 122 -2.69 -4.13 37.09
C ALA A 122 -4.04 -3.40 37.10
N GLU A 123 -4.07 -2.14 36.67
CA GLU A 123 -5.28 -1.34 36.55
C GLU A 123 -5.95 -1.44 35.18
N GLU A 124 -5.30 -2.11 34.22
CA GLU A 124 -5.86 -2.29 32.89
C GLU A 124 -7.14 -3.14 32.94
N LEU A 125 -8.10 -2.77 32.10
CA LEU A 125 -9.37 -3.47 31.96
C LEU A 125 -9.33 -4.41 30.76
N THR A 126 -10.07 -5.52 30.87
CA THR A 126 -10.12 -6.48 29.80
C THR A 126 -10.76 -5.91 28.53
N ALA A 127 -10.19 -6.22 27.37
CA ALA A 127 -10.82 -5.91 26.08
C ALA A 127 -11.96 -6.89 25.71
N GLY A 128 -12.25 -7.84 26.58
CA GLY A 128 -13.29 -8.85 26.41
C GLY A 128 -12.76 -10.22 25.98
N PRO A 129 -13.56 -11.27 26.12
CA PRO A 129 -13.13 -12.66 25.92
C PRO A 129 -12.80 -12.99 24.45
N ASN A 130 -13.31 -12.19 23.52
CA ASN A 130 -13.09 -12.37 22.08
C ASN A 130 -11.99 -11.47 21.51
N ALA A 131 -11.36 -10.64 22.34
CA ALA A 131 -10.25 -9.82 21.90
C ALA A 131 -9.08 -10.71 21.45
N ARG A 132 -8.52 -10.40 20.28
CA ARG A 132 -7.38 -11.12 19.70
C ARG A 132 -6.40 -10.11 19.10
N VAL A 133 -5.15 -10.42 19.22
CA VAL A 133 -4.05 -9.75 18.51
C VAL A 133 -3.49 -10.76 17.52
N PHE A 134 -3.50 -10.40 16.26
CA PHE A 134 -2.91 -11.24 15.20
C PHE A 134 -1.57 -10.64 14.80
N VAL A 135 -0.54 -11.46 14.90
CA VAL A 135 0.83 -11.14 14.47
C VAL A 135 1.05 -11.78 13.12
N LEU A 136 1.65 -11.05 12.18
CA LEU A 136 1.99 -11.62 10.89
C LEU A 136 3.08 -12.69 11.06
N ASP A 137 2.78 -13.90 10.65
CA ASP A 137 3.73 -15.01 10.63
C ASP A 137 4.52 -15.02 9.32
N ARG A 138 3.82 -15.04 8.18
CA ARG A 138 4.44 -15.06 6.86
C ARG A 138 3.50 -14.60 5.75
N ILE A 139 4.08 -14.26 4.62
CA ILE A 139 3.37 -14.03 3.36
C ILE A 139 3.89 -15.01 2.32
N GLU A 140 3.00 -15.79 1.73
CA GLU A 140 3.34 -16.78 0.71
C GLU A 140 2.92 -16.31 -0.69
N ASP A 141 3.77 -16.54 -1.69
CA ASP A 141 3.42 -16.34 -3.09
C ASP A 141 2.69 -17.57 -3.62
N VAL A 142 1.37 -17.45 -3.76
CA VAL A 142 0.50 -18.52 -4.29
C VAL A 142 0.13 -18.28 -5.76
N THR A 143 0.76 -17.31 -6.42
CA THR A 143 0.50 -16.97 -7.83
C THR A 143 0.61 -18.18 -8.77
N PRO A 144 1.63 -19.05 -8.67
CA PRO A 144 1.75 -20.21 -9.56
C PRO A 144 0.56 -21.16 -9.45
N GLN A 145 0.14 -21.47 -8.21
CA GLN A 145 -0.98 -22.41 -7.98
C GLN A 145 -2.31 -21.84 -8.47
N VAL A 146 -2.56 -20.53 -8.23
CA VAL A 146 -3.77 -19.85 -8.68
C VAL A 146 -3.81 -19.76 -10.21
N ARG A 147 -2.70 -19.39 -10.85
CA ARG A 147 -2.61 -19.34 -12.31
C ARG A 147 -2.84 -20.71 -12.95
N GLN A 148 -2.26 -21.75 -12.40
CA GLN A 148 -2.47 -23.12 -12.88
C GLN A 148 -3.96 -23.50 -12.86
N ALA A 149 -4.65 -23.21 -11.76
CA ALA A 149 -6.09 -23.48 -11.63
C ALA A 149 -6.93 -22.67 -12.64
N ILE A 150 -6.61 -21.39 -12.82
CA ILE A 150 -7.33 -20.52 -13.77
C ILE A 150 -7.07 -20.93 -15.22
N MET A 151 -5.83 -21.27 -15.59
CA MET A 151 -5.47 -21.65 -16.96
C MET A 151 -6.07 -23.00 -17.39
N ALA A 152 -6.34 -23.89 -16.45
CA ALA A 152 -7.00 -25.18 -16.73
C ALA A 152 -8.51 -25.02 -17.04
N ALA A 153 -9.10 -23.85 -16.77
CA ALA A 153 -10.52 -23.60 -16.94
C ALA A 153 -10.84 -23.12 -18.38
N PRO A 154 -11.91 -23.68 -19.03
CA PRO A 154 -12.16 -23.46 -20.45
C PRO A 154 -12.69 -22.06 -20.80
N ASP A 155 -13.42 -21.42 -19.89
CA ASP A 155 -14.08 -20.14 -20.14
C ASP A 155 -13.97 -19.17 -18.96
N ALA A 156 -14.45 -17.94 -19.12
CA ALA A 156 -14.34 -16.88 -18.12
C ALA A 156 -15.07 -17.21 -16.81
N LEU A 157 -16.25 -17.81 -16.90
CA LEU A 157 -17.03 -18.19 -15.71
C LEU A 157 -16.35 -19.33 -14.95
N ALA A 158 -15.84 -20.32 -15.67
CA ALA A 158 -15.08 -21.42 -15.09
C ALA A 158 -13.79 -20.93 -14.44
N ARG A 159 -13.10 -19.93 -15.04
CA ARG A 159 -11.91 -19.29 -14.43
C ARG A 159 -12.23 -18.58 -13.13
N SER A 160 -13.35 -17.84 -13.08
CA SER A 160 -13.76 -17.18 -11.84
C SER A 160 -14.05 -18.22 -10.75
N ARG A 161 -14.76 -19.29 -11.07
CA ARG A 161 -15.04 -20.38 -10.12
C ARG A 161 -13.78 -21.12 -9.68
N ALA A 162 -12.83 -21.34 -10.60
CA ALA A 162 -11.55 -21.97 -10.28
C ALA A 162 -10.74 -21.11 -9.31
N ARG A 163 -10.72 -19.78 -9.51
CA ARG A 163 -10.08 -18.84 -8.58
C ARG A 163 -10.73 -18.91 -7.20
N ASP A 164 -12.04 -18.81 -7.12
CA ASP A 164 -12.76 -18.83 -5.83
C ASP A 164 -12.59 -20.18 -5.10
N THR A 165 -12.48 -21.28 -5.86
CA THR A 165 -12.24 -22.61 -5.30
C THR A 165 -10.83 -22.74 -4.74
N ILE A 166 -9.81 -22.29 -5.47
CA ILE A 166 -8.43 -22.38 -5.01
C ILE A 166 -8.18 -21.45 -3.81
N GLU A 167 -8.77 -20.23 -3.80
CA GLU A 167 -8.74 -19.32 -2.67
C GLU A 167 -9.28 -19.99 -1.40
N LYS A 168 -10.50 -20.52 -1.45
CA LYS A 168 -11.12 -21.20 -0.31
C LYS A 168 -10.28 -22.38 0.19
N ARG A 169 -9.71 -23.14 -0.74
CA ARG A 169 -8.84 -24.27 -0.37
C ARG A 169 -7.58 -23.79 0.34
N LEU A 170 -6.87 -22.81 -0.22
CA LEU A 170 -5.64 -22.29 0.37
C LEU A 170 -5.87 -21.71 1.77
N VAL A 171 -6.96 -20.97 1.95
CA VAL A 171 -7.34 -20.44 3.26
C VAL A 171 -7.68 -21.58 4.23
N ALA A 172 -8.47 -22.55 3.81
CA ALA A 172 -8.85 -23.67 4.66
C ALA A 172 -7.65 -24.55 5.07
N ASP A 173 -6.74 -24.82 4.13
CA ASP A 173 -5.52 -25.58 4.39
C ASP A 173 -4.62 -24.87 5.40
N CYS A 174 -4.49 -23.55 5.28
CA CYS A 174 -3.74 -22.72 6.22
C CYS A 174 -4.39 -22.68 7.62
N GLU A 175 -5.70 -22.45 7.69
CA GLU A 175 -6.45 -22.36 8.96
C GLU A 175 -6.68 -23.74 9.63
N ALA A 176 -6.34 -24.82 8.96
CA ALA A 176 -6.32 -26.14 9.59
C ALA A 176 -5.25 -26.23 10.71
N VAL A 177 -4.25 -25.36 10.68
CA VAL A 177 -3.28 -25.24 11.77
C VAL A 177 -3.89 -24.40 12.90
N PRO A 178 -4.03 -24.92 14.12
CA PRO A 178 -4.61 -24.18 15.22
C PRO A 178 -3.91 -22.86 15.51
N GLY A 179 -4.70 -21.80 15.69
CA GLY A 179 -4.19 -20.46 15.99
C GLY A 179 -3.86 -19.60 14.77
N TYR A 180 -3.88 -20.15 13.57
CA TYR A 180 -3.70 -19.37 12.35
C TYR A 180 -5.02 -18.76 11.85
N ARG A 181 -4.90 -17.57 11.26
CA ARG A 181 -5.91 -16.92 10.45
C ARG A 181 -5.25 -16.51 9.15
N CYS A 182 -5.86 -16.87 8.04
CA CYS A 182 -5.28 -16.69 6.74
C CYS A 182 -6.17 -15.84 5.84
N GLN A 183 -5.54 -15.01 5.04
CA GLN A 183 -6.23 -14.13 4.11
C GLN A 183 -5.58 -14.25 2.74
N PHE A 184 -6.41 -14.22 1.72
CA PHE A 184 -5.99 -14.31 0.33
C PHE A 184 -6.16 -12.95 -0.33
N TYR A 185 -5.09 -12.47 -0.98
CA TYR A 185 -5.09 -11.18 -1.66
C TYR A 185 -4.65 -11.29 -3.12
N SER A 186 -5.35 -10.52 -3.96
CA SER A 186 -5.02 -10.32 -5.36
C SER A 186 -4.42 -8.92 -5.54
N PHE A 187 -3.29 -8.83 -6.23
CA PHE A 187 -2.59 -7.59 -6.52
C PHE A 187 -2.52 -7.32 -8.02
N ALA A 188 -2.47 -6.02 -8.39
CA ALA A 188 -2.32 -5.56 -9.76
C ALA A 188 -3.31 -6.22 -10.72
N GLY A 189 -4.61 -6.24 -10.35
CA GLY A 189 -5.67 -6.81 -11.17
C GLY A 189 -5.57 -8.32 -11.40
N GLY A 190 -4.94 -9.07 -10.50
CA GLY A 190 -4.74 -10.52 -10.62
C GLY A 190 -3.39 -10.90 -11.25
N ALA A 191 -2.45 -9.97 -11.32
CA ALA A 191 -1.10 -10.28 -11.79
C ALA A 191 -0.32 -11.10 -10.74
N SER A 192 -0.64 -10.96 -9.45
CA SER A 192 -0.06 -11.80 -8.39
C SER A 192 -1.05 -12.05 -7.26
N TYR A 193 -0.81 -13.14 -6.53
CA TYR A 193 -1.65 -13.59 -5.42
C TYR A 193 -0.75 -13.94 -4.23
N ARG A 194 -1.20 -13.54 -3.05
CA ARG A 194 -0.52 -13.81 -1.78
C ARG A 194 -1.49 -14.43 -0.81
#